data_272e9e60f5e7d8b1110ce80619f82cd4
#
_entry.id   272e9e60f5e7d8b1110ce80619f82cd4
#
_cell.length_a   1.000
_cell.length_b   1.000
_cell.length_c   1.000
_cell.angle_alpha   90.00
_cell.angle_beta   90.00
_cell.angle_gamma   90.00
#
_symmetry.space_group_name_H-M   'P 1'
#
loop_
_entity.id
_entity.type
_entity.pdbx_description
1 polymer ?
#
loop_
_entity_poly.entity_id
_entity_poly.type
_entity_poly.pdbx_seq_one_letter_code
_entity_poly.pdbx_strand_id
1 'polypeptide(L)'
;MKKKFIALLLSGALLVSAEVWPASAASVEQFTDVDSGDWFYTHVDYVAENGLLNGTSQTTFGPEVSMTRGMFVTVLGNMTGIDTGLYPGSRFDDVPASEYYASRINWATENGIVSGLGGGKFGPNNSVTREQAATMLSAVYRKLGGTIPPQEAAPFSD
;
A
#
# COMPACT_ATOMS: atom_id res chain seq x y z
N MET A 1 13.96 71.59 10.19
CA MET A 1 13.55 70.56 9.20
C MET A 1 13.98 69.19 9.73
N LYS A 2 13.02 68.42 10.29
CA LYS A 2 13.32 67.09 10.88
C LYS A 2 12.90 66.03 9.87
N LYS A 3 13.89 65.31 9.28
CA LYS A 3 13.67 64.21 8.38
C LYS A 3 13.29 62.96 9.21
N LYS A 4 12.09 62.45 9.04
CA LYS A 4 11.62 61.18 9.60
C LYS A 4 12.14 60.05 8.70
N PHE A 5 12.99 59.19 9.22
CA PHE A 5 13.32 57.92 8.58
C PHE A 5 12.23 56.91 8.90
N ILE A 6 11.56 56.43 7.87
CA ILE A 6 10.61 55.33 7.95
C ILE A 6 11.44 54.04 7.74
N ALA A 7 11.61 53.25 8.78
CA ALA A 7 12.19 51.95 8.71
C ALA A 7 11.14 50.95 8.18
N LEU A 8 11.35 50.49 6.95
CA LEU A 8 10.54 49.45 6.33
C LEU A 8 11.05 48.07 6.83
N LEU A 9 10.31 47.47 7.77
CA LEU A 9 10.55 46.12 8.22
C LEU A 9 10.04 45.13 7.13
N LEU A 10 10.94 44.62 6.29
CA LEU A 10 10.66 43.45 5.46
C LEU A 10 10.69 42.22 6.38
N SER A 11 9.53 41.75 6.79
CA SER A 11 9.35 40.43 7.36
C SER A 11 9.42 39.41 6.20
N GLY A 12 10.62 38.89 5.96
CA GLY A 12 10.82 37.74 5.07
C GLY A 12 10.18 36.50 5.70
N ALA A 13 8.99 36.15 5.26
CA ALA A 13 8.45 34.82 5.51
C ALA A 13 9.30 33.82 4.71
N LEU A 14 10.17 33.08 5.39
CA LEU A 14 10.79 31.88 4.82
C LEU A 14 9.63 30.89 4.57
N LEU A 15 9.21 30.82 3.31
CA LEU A 15 8.46 29.67 2.82
C LEU A 15 9.43 28.51 2.79
N VAL A 16 9.44 27.71 3.87
CA VAL A 16 10.00 26.37 3.83
C VAL A 16 9.06 25.58 2.91
N SER A 17 9.39 25.57 1.62
CA SER A 17 8.84 24.57 0.71
C SER A 17 9.30 23.21 1.25
N ALA A 18 8.39 22.50 1.91
CA ALA A 18 8.59 21.08 2.14
C ALA A 18 8.71 20.47 0.74
N GLU A 19 9.92 20.21 0.31
CA GLU A 19 10.19 19.40 -0.86
C GLU A 19 9.58 18.04 -0.55
N VAL A 20 8.39 17.78 -1.10
CA VAL A 20 7.82 16.44 -1.16
C VAL A 20 8.74 15.70 -2.13
N TRP A 21 9.77 15.07 -1.58
CA TRP A 21 10.54 14.10 -2.32
C TRP A 21 9.55 13.05 -2.78
N PRO A 22 9.43 12.79 -4.08
CA PRO A 22 8.71 11.61 -4.50
C PRO A 22 9.37 10.45 -3.76
N ALA A 23 8.56 9.63 -3.08
CA ALA A 23 9.08 8.40 -2.50
C ALA A 23 9.82 7.72 -3.64
N SER A 24 11.15 7.67 -3.53
CA SER A 24 11.99 7.10 -4.57
C SER A 24 11.51 5.66 -4.71
N ALA A 25 11.06 5.32 -5.91
CA ALA A 25 10.75 3.93 -6.22
C ALA A 25 11.96 3.09 -5.79
N ALA A 26 11.72 2.04 -5.05
CA ALA A 26 12.77 1.16 -4.59
C ALA A 26 13.39 0.48 -5.81
N SER A 27 14.72 0.45 -5.91
CA SER A 27 15.39 -0.35 -6.92
C SER A 27 15.66 -1.76 -6.38
N VAL A 28 15.55 -2.78 -7.22
CA VAL A 28 15.90 -4.16 -6.84
C VAL A 28 17.33 -4.27 -6.33
N GLU A 29 18.23 -3.41 -6.81
CA GLU A 29 19.64 -3.38 -6.42
C GLU A 29 19.88 -3.07 -4.94
N GLN A 30 18.91 -2.49 -4.25
CA GLN A 30 19.00 -2.25 -2.80
C GLN A 30 18.77 -3.52 -1.98
N PHE A 31 18.15 -4.55 -2.56
CA PHE A 31 17.81 -5.78 -1.84
C PHE A 31 18.96 -6.78 -1.90
N THR A 32 19.51 -7.10 -0.74
CA THR A 32 20.66 -8.03 -0.61
C THR A 32 20.28 -9.50 -0.69
N ASP A 33 18.98 -9.79 -0.72
CA ASP A 33 18.39 -11.14 -0.78
C ASP A 33 17.70 -11.42 -2.13
N VAL A 34 18.04 -10.63 -3.17
CA VAL A 34 17.57 -10.81 -4.55
C VAL A 34 18.75 -10.68 -5.49
N ASP A 35 19.16 -11.79 -6.09
CA ASP A 35 20.28 -11.83 -7.03
C ASP A 35 19.83 -11.69 -8.49
N SER A 36 20.67 -11.08 -9.34
CA SER A 36 20.33 -10.87 -10.76
C SER A 36 20.14 -12.18 -11.54
N GLY A 37 20.55 -13.32 -10.98
CA GLY A 37 20.32 -14.66 -11.52
C GLY A 37 19.02 -15.31 -11.08
N ASP A 38 18.28 -14.71 -10.15
CA ASP A 38 17.03 -15.26 -9.67
C ASP A 38 15.94 -15.17 -10.74
N TRP A 39 15.13 -16.21 -10.86
CA TRP A 39 14.05 -16.26 -11.84
C TRP A 39 12.98 -15.17 -11.62
N PHE A 40 12.89 -14.65 -10.42
CA PHE A 40 11.95 -13.58 -10.03
C PHE A 40 12.57 -12.17 -10.08
N TYR A 41 13.87 -12.00 -10.36
CA TYR A 41 14.58 -10.72 -10.30
C TYR A 41 13.86 -9.60 -11.05
N THR A 42 13.54 -9.81 -12.33
CA THR A 42 12.87 -8.79 -13.17
C THR A 42 11.46 -8.45 -12.69
N HIS A 43 10.78 -9.40 -12.03
CA HIS A 43 9.47 -9.17 -11.45
C HIS A 43 9.55 -8.37 -10.15
N VAL A 44 10.55 -8.64 -9.31
CA VAL A 44 10.83 -7.85 -8.10
C VAL A 44 11.20 -6.41 -8.49
N ASP A 45 12.05 -6.24 -9.48
CA ASP A 45 12.44 -4.94 -10.02
C ASP A 45 11.20 -4.14 -10.43
N TYR A 46 10.36 -4.71 -11.27
CA TYR A 46 9.13 -4.08 -11.73
C TYR A 46 8.19 -3.65 -10.58
N VAL A 47 7.91 -4.54 -9.62
CA VAL A 47 6.96 -4.22 -8.54
C VAL A 47 7.54 -3.22 -7.55
N ALA A 48 8.86 -3.21 -7.34
CA ALA A 48 9.55 -2.26 -6.49
C ALA A 48 9.61 -0.87 -7.14
N GLU A 49 10.05 -0.78 -8.40
CA GLU A 49 10.11 0.48 -9.15
C GLU A 49 8.74 1.16 -9.30
N ASN A 50 7.67 0.37 -9.42
CA ASN A 50 6.31 0.90 -9.51
C ASN A 50 5.62 1.09 -8.16
N GLY A 51 6.33 0.88 -7.03
CA GLY A 51 5.78 1.05 -5.69
C GLY A 51 4.61 0.12 -5.37
N LEU A 52 4.48 -0.99 -6.11
CA LEU A 52 3.40 -1.97 -5.91
C LEU A 52 3.67 -2.84 -4.69
N LEU A 53 4.91 -3.28 -4.54
CA LEU A 53 5.38 -4.10 -3.44
C LEU A 53 6.75 -3.61 -2.99
N ASN A 54 6.86 -3.26 -1.73
CA ASN A 54 8.13 -2.87 -1.12
C ASN A 54 8.76 -4.07 -0.40
N GLY A 55 10.06 -3.95 -0.07
CA GLY A 55 10.75 -4.94 0.74
C GLY A 55 10.19 -5.05 2.16
N THR A 56 10.61 -6.11 2.84
CA THR A 56 10.34 -6.32 4.27
C THR A 56 11.22 -5.43 5.17
N SER A 57 12.30 -4.88 4.60
CA SER A 57 13.15 -3.84 5.17
C SER A 57 13.71 -2.92 4.07
N GLN A 58 14.57 -1.98 4.45
CA GLN A 58 15.25 -1.12 3.47
C GLN A 58 16.21 -1.90 2.54
N THR A 59 16.70 -3.04 2.96
CA THR A 59 17.73 -3.83 2.26
C THR A 59 17.34 -5.27 2.00
N THR A 60 16.12 -5.68 2.35
CA THR A 60 15.62 -7.04 2.11
C THR A 60 14.24 -7.01 1.49
N PHE A 61 14.04 -7.78 0.43
CA PHE A 61 12.74 -7.97 -0.19
C PHE A 61 11.92 -9.03 0.55
N GLY A 62 12.53 -10.12 0.97
CA GLY A 62 11.91 -11.25 1.66
C GLY A 62 11.17 -12.19 0.69
N PRO A 63 11.81 -12.73 -0.36
CA PRO A 63 11.12 -13.53 -1.38
C PRO A 63 10.43 -14.78 -0.82
N GLU A 64 10.96 -15.35 0.26
CA GLU A 64 10.39 -16.53 0.93
C GLU A 64 9.44 -16.19 2.09
N VAL A 65 9.23 -14.90 2.36
CA VAL A 65 8.36 -14.47 3.48
C VAL A 65 6.89 -14.56 3.07
N SER A 66 6.10 -15.27 3.89
CA SER A 66 4.65 -15.33 3.67
C SER A 66 4.01 -13.96 3.83
N MET A 67 3.15 -13.57 2.90
CA MET A 67 2.42 -12.31 2.97
C MET A 67 1.35 -12.35 4.07
N THR A 68 1.27 -11.26 4.83
CA THR A 68 0.15 -11.03 5.75
C THR A 68 -1.04 -10.42 5.01
N ARG A 69 -2.22 -10.47 5.63
CA ARG A 69 -3.43 -9.82 5.09
C ARG A 69 -3.25 -8.31 4.93
N GLY A 70 -2.58 -7.65 5.88
CA GLY A 70 -2.26 -6.22 5.80
C GLY A 70 -1.33 -5.89 4.63
N MET A 71 -0.28 -6.70 4.42
CA MET A 71 0.62 -6.57 3.27
C MET A 71 -0.13 -6.75 1.94
N PHE A 72 -0.96 -7.77 1.84
CA PHE A 72 -1.68 -8.06 0.60
C PHE A 72 -2.67 -6.94 0.23
N VAL A 73 -3.44 -6.43 1.20
CA VAL A 73 -4.34 -5.30 0.97
C VAL A 73 -3.57 -4.03 0.60
N THR A 74 -2.36 -3.86 1.13
CA THR A 74 -1.49 -2.74 0.73
C THR A 74 -1.12 -2.82 -0.74
N VAL A 75 -0.72 -3.98 -1.23
CA VAL A 75 -0.46 -4.21 -2.66
C VAL A 75 -1.68 -3.87 -3.52
N LEU A 76 -2.86 -4.35 -3.13
CA LEU A 76 -4.10 -4.08 -3.86
C LEU A 76 -4.41 -2.57 -3.92
N GLY A 77 -4.19 -1.86 -2.81
CA GLY A 77 -4.35 -0.40 -2.75
C GLY A 77 -3.35 0.32 -3.66
N ASN A 78 -2.10 -0.10 -3.65
CA ASN A 78 -1.06 0.47 -4.51
C ASN A 78 -1.37 0.23 -5.99
N MET A 79 -1.81 -0.97 -6.37
CA MET A 79 -2.22 -1.30 -7.74
C MET A 79 -3.36 -0.43 -8.27
N THR A 80 -4.24 0.03 -7.40
CA THR A 80 -5.39 0.86 -7.79
C THR A 80 -5.11 2.37 -7.67
N GLY A 81 -3.94 2.75 -7.17
CA GLY A 81 -3.53 4.15 -7.04
C GLY A 81 -4.42 4.96 -6.09
N ILE A 82 -4.88 4.34 -5.00
CA ILE A 82 -5.77 5.02 -4.05
C ILE A 82 -5.11 6.23 -3.41
N ASP A 83 -5.89 7.28 -3.20
CA ASP A 83 -5.51 8.37 -2.30
C ASP A 83 -5.78 7.93 -0.85
N THR A 84 -4.72 7.60 -0.11
CA THR A 84 -4.81 7.16 1.29
C THR A 84 -5.34 8.24 2.23
N GLY A 85 -5.22 9.52 1.86
CA GLY A 85 -5.75 10.64 2.64
C GLY A 85 -7.28 10.66 2.74
N LEU A 86 -7.96 9.99 1.82
CA LEU A 86 -9.42 9.86 1.83
C LEU A 86 -9.96 8.80 2.82
N TYR A 87 -9.07 7.97 3.38
CA TYR A 87 -9.44 6.84 4.23
C TYR A 87 -8.71 6.85 5.58
N PRO A 88 -8.82 7.95 6.36
CA PRO A 88 -8.08 8.11 7.62
C PRO A 88 -8.60 7.21 8.74
N GLY A 89 -7.80 7.07 9.80
CA GLY A 89 -8.16 6.36 11.01
C GLY A 89 -8.10 4.84 10.86
N SER A 90 -8.88 4.14 11.68
CA SER A 90 -9.02 2.69 11.65
C SER A 90 -10.46 2.27 11.94
N ARG A 91 -10.93 1.24 11.23
CA ARG A 91 -12.24 0.62 11.43
C ARG A 91 -12.21 -0.63 12.28
N PHE A 92 -11.01 -1.13 12.58
CA PHE A 92 -10.83 -2.39 13.31
C PHE A 92 -9.96 -2.17 14.53
N ASP A 93 -10.28 -2.82 15.63
CA ASP A 93 -9.61 -2.66 16.93
C ASP A 93 -8.15 -3.16 16.91
N ASP A 94 -7.82 -4.06 16.00
CA ASP A 94 -6.48 -4.63 15.82
C ASP A 94 -5.68 -4.00 14.67
N VAL A 95 -6.14 -2.86 14.16
CA VAL A 95 -5.47 -2.08 13.11
C VAL A 95 -5.18 -0.69 13.67
N PRO A 96 -3.98 -0.43 14.24
CA PRO A 96 -3.61 0.92 14.66
C PRO A 96 -3.63 1.89 13.48
N ALA A 97 -4.20 3.08 13.69
CA ALA A 97 -4.33 4.10 12.63
C ALA A 97 -2.97 4.60 12.08
N SER A 98 -1.89 4.42 12.85
CA SER A 98 -0.52 4.76 12.47
C SER A 98 0.14 3.75 11.54
N GLU A 99 -0.44 2.58 11.37
CA GLU A 99 0.13 1.53 10.54
C GLU A 99 -0.03 1.84 9.04
N TYR A 100 0.98 1.50 8.26
CA TYR A 100 1.04 1.78 6.82
C TYR A 100 -0.13 1.18 6.04
N TYR A 101 -0.71 0.10 6.52
CA TYR A 101 -1.84 -0.60 5.90
C TYR A 101 -3.21 -0.05 6.33
N ALA A 102 -3.30 0.80 7.37
CA ALA A 102 -4.58 1.20 7.96
C ALA A 102 -5.54 1.85 6.95
N SER A 103 -5.09 2.88 6.24
CA SER A 103 -5.90 3.56 5.22
C SER A 103 -6.30 2.63 4.07
N ARG A 104 -5.42 1.71 3.69
CA ARG A 104 -5.68 0.73 2.63
C ARG A 104 -6.72 -0.31 3.05
N ILE A 105 -6.69 -0.74 4.32
CA ILE A 105 -7.71 -1.62 4.90
C ILE A 105 -9.07 -0.90 4.95
N ASN A 106 -9.10 0.38 5.35
CA ASN A 106 -10.32 1.18 5.34
C ASN A 106 -10.90 1.29 3.93
N TRP A 107 -10.08 1.66 2.95
CA TRP A 107 -10.46 1.71 1.56
C TRP A 107 -11.02 0.37 1.05
N ALA A 108 -10.30 -0.72 1.29
CA ALA A 108 -10.70 -2.05 0.82
C ALA A 108 -12.01 -2.51 1.45
N THR A 109 -12.24 -2.16 2.72
CA THR A 109 -13.48 -2.47 3.44
C THR A 109 -14.66 -1.65 2.89
N GLU A 110 -14.47 -0.34 2.69
CA GLU A 110 -15.52 0.54 2.12
C GLU A 110 -15.93 0.15 0.71
N ASN A 111 -14.99 -0.40 -0.04
CA ASN A 111 -15.24 -0.83 -1.43
C ASN A 111 -15.61 -2.31 -1.56
N GLY A 112 -15.87 -3.01 -0.43
CA GLY A 112 -16.30 -4.41 -0.44
C GLY A 112 -15.25 -5.40 -0.97
N ILE A 113 -13.97 -5.00 -0.96
CA ILE A 113 -12.84 -5.84 -1.39
C ILE A 113 -12.47 -6.83 -0.29
N VAL A 114 -12.55 -6.37 0.96
CA VAL A 114 -12.26 -7.19 2.15
C VAL A 114 -13.35 -7.03 3.18
N SER A 115 -13.46 -8.04 4.06
CA SER A 115 -14.23 -7.98 5.29
C SER A 115 -13.35 -8.34 6.49
N GLY A 116 -13.79 -7.95 7.70
CA GLY A 116 -13.16 -8.38 8.93
C GLY A 116 -13.43 -9.87 9.25
N LEU A 117 -12.75 -10.35 10.25
CA LEU A 117 -12.87 -11.73 10.78
C LEU A 117 -14.01 -11.88 11.81
N GLY A 118 -14.74 -10.78 12.06
CA GLY A 118 -15.73 -10.71 13.14
C GLY A 118 -15.14 -10.07 14.41
N GLY A 119 -16.03 -9.71 15.36
CA GLY A 119 -15.62 -9.14 16.64
C GLY A 119 -14.77 -7.87 16.56
N GLY A 120 -14.96 -7.03 15.54
CA GLY A 120 -14.18 -5.81 15.35
C GLY A 120 -12.73 -6.05 14.87
N LYS A 121 -12.37 -7.25 14.43
CA LYS A 121 -11.00 -7.62 14.04
C LYS A 121 -10.85 -7.79 12.54
N PHE A 122 -9.71 -7.35 12.02
CA PHE A 122 -9.28 -7.56 10.63
C PHE A 122 -8.25 -8.69 10.50
N GLY A 123 -7.37 -8.85 11.48
CA GLY A 123 -6.25 -9.79 11.45
C GLY A 123 -5.13 -9.37 10.50
N PRO A 124 -4.58 -8.14 10.61
CA PRO A 124 -3.60 -7.62 9.64
C PRO A 124 -2.32 -8.46 9.57
N ASN A 125 -1.94 -9.09 10.67
CA ASN A 125 -0.73 -9.90 10.80
C ASN A 125 -0.94 -11.40 10.49
N ASN A 126 -2.18 -11.82 10.25
CA ASN A 126 -2.45 -13.20 9.83
C ASN A 126 -1.97 -13.41 8.40
N SER A 127 -1.41 -14.58 8.09
CA SER A 127 -1.09 -14.95 6.72
C SER A 127 -2.36 -14.96 5.86
N VAL A 128 -2.26 -14.41 4.64
CA VAL A 128 -3.36 -14.49 3.68
C VAL A 128 -3.40 -15.91 3.08
N THR A 129 -4.60 -16.52 3.06
CA THR A 129 -4.77 -17.82 2.41
C THR A 129 -5.01 -17.62 0.90
N ARG A 130 -4.81 -18.69 0.10
CA ARG A 130 -5.03 -18.62 -1.36
C ARG A 130 -6.46 -18.26 -1.72
N GLU A 131 -7.44 -18.80 -1.00
CA GLU A 131 -8.86 -18.47 -1.19
C GLU A 131 -9.15 -17.00 -0.88
N GLN A 132 -8.59 -16.47 0.21
CA GLN A 132 -8.69 -15.07 0.56
C GLN A 132 -8.06 -14.18 -0.51
N ALA A 133 -6.85 -14.50 -0.96
CA ALA A 133 -6.17 -13.79 -2.02
C ALA A 133 -6.99 -13.76 -3.32
N ALA A 134 -7.53 -14.92 -3.74
CA ALA A 134 -8.36 -15.03 -4.92
C ALA A 134 -9.63 -14.17 -4.82
N THR A 135 -10.31 -14.20 -3.65
CA THR A 135 -11.50 -13.38 -3.39
C THR A 135 -11.20 -11.90 -3.48
N MET A 136 -10.12 -11.44 -2.84
CA MET A 136 -9.71 -10.03 -2.85
C MET A 136 -9.30 -9.56 -4.25
N LEU A 137 -8.52 -10.37 -4.99
CA LEU A 137 -8.14 -10.07 -6.38
C LEU A 137 -9.36 -9.98 -7.28
N SER A 138 -10.31 -10.90 -7.15
CA SER A 138 -11.56 -10.88 -7.91
C SER A 138 -12.38 -9.62 -7.64
N ALA A 139 -12.44 -9.17 -6.39
CA ALA A 139 -13.14 -7.95 -6.00
C ALA A 139 -12.46 -6.70 -6.61
N VAL A 140 -11.13 -6.62 -6.56
CA VAL A 140 -10.37 -5.52 -7.20
C VAL A 140 -10.56 -5.55 -8.72
N TYR A 141 -10.50 -6.72 -9.35
CA TYR A 141 -10.72 -6.87 -10.80
C TYR A 141 -12.08 -6.32 -11.23
N ARG A 142 -13.14 -6.66 -10.49
CA ARG A 142 -14.49 -6.09 -10.76
C ARG A 142 -14.51 -4.57 -10.58
N LYS A 143 -13.85 -4.06 -9.54
CA LYS A 143 -13.79 -2.62 -9.29
C LYS A 143 -13.08 -1.86 -10.42
N LEU A 144 -12.10 -2.48 -11.07
CA LEU A 144 -11.41 -1.95 -12.25
C LEU A 144 -12.21 -2.14 -13.55
N GLY A 145 -13.47 -2.59 -13.48
CA GLY A 145 -14.34 -2.77 -14.65
C GLY A 145 -14.28 -4.15 -15.28
N GLY A 146 -13.54 -5.09 -14.67
CA GLY A 146 -13.50 -6.47 -15.14
C GLY A 146 -14.81 -7.23 -14.86
N THR A 147 -15.12 -8.16 -15.74
CA THR A 147 -16.26 -9.09 -15.61
C THR A 147 -15.76 -10.47 -15.25
N ILE A 148 -16.36 -11.06 -14.19
CA ILE A 148 -16.13 -12.45 -13.83
C ILE A 148 -17.30 -13.25 -14.39
N PRO A 149 -17.05 -14.26 -15.23
CA PRO A 149 -18.13 -15.09 -15.77
C PRO A 149 -18.89 -15.79 -14.64
N PRO A 150 -20.16 -16.18 -14.89
CA PRO A 150 -20.91 -17.00 -13.96
C PRO A 150 -20.10 -18.24 -13.57
N GLN A 151 -20.17 -18.60 -12.30
CA GLN A 151 -19.46 -19.77 -11.80
C GLN A 151 -20.07 -21.03 -12.41
N GLU A 152 -19.36 -21.71 -13.29
CA GLU A 152 -19.58 -23.12 -13.58
C GLU A 152 -19.06 -23.95 -12.40
N ALA A 153 -19.43 -25.24 -12.34
CA ALA A 153 -19.00 -26.13 -11.25
C ALA A 153 -17.49 -26.03 -11.06
N ALA A 154 -17.04 -25.83 -9.81
CA ALA A 154 -15.64 -25.66 -9.52
C ALA A 154 -14.84 -26.89 -9.98
N PRO A 155 -13.76 -26.71 -10.76
CA PRO A 155 -12.95 -27.84 -11.24
C PRO A 155 -12.08 -28.47 -10.15
N PHE A 156 -12.09 -27.86 -8.93
CA PHE A 156 -11.32 -28.32 -7.78
C PHE A 156 -12.26 -28.98 -6.78
N SER A 157 -11.82 -30.09 -6.21
CA SER A 157 -12.59 -30.93 -5.26
C SER A 157 -12.11 -30.78 -3.81
N ASP A 158 -11.18 -29.90 -3.53
CA ASP A 158 -10.63 -29.59 -2.22
C ASP A 158 -11.25 -28.36 -1.54
#